data_d26e8e59ecf3babf0eceb975dcd3c6b1
#
_entry.id   d26e8e59ecf3babf0eceb975dcd3c6b1
#
_cell.length_a   1.000
_cell.length_b   1.000
_cell.length_c   1.000
_cell.angle_alpha   90.00
_cell.angle_beta   90.00
_cell.angle_gamma   90.00
#
_symmetry.space_group_name_H-M   'P 1'
#
loop_
_entity.id
_entity.type
_entity.pdbx_description
1 polymer ?
#
loop_
_entity_poly.entity_id
_entity_poly.type
_entity_poly.pdbx_seq_one_letter_code
_entity_poly.pdbx_strand_id
1 'polypeptide(L)'
;MEAMQRAVTDLVILCCSFGMFFLMYHLYQEGNVTFDVMLLATIAMMGSFGPVTALSSLSNNLNQTLASGERVLSLLEEEPEGEADISFEGASVEDVTFAYDEEVILKDCNINMKQGKVIGICGKSGCGKSTLLKLLMRFWDVNKGNIKISEENVKEIPTKTLRNTQSYVTQETELFHDSIANNIAIGKPGAAR
;
A
#
# COMPACT_ATOMS: atom_id res chain seq x y z
N MET A 1 22.64 -0.42 3.75
CA MET A 1 23.19 0.55 4.71
C MET A 1 23.29 -0.05 6.12
N GLU A 2 22.32 -0.75 6.63
CA GLU A 2 22.35 -1.36 7.98
C GLU A 2 23.50 -2.33 8.23
N ALA A 3 23.79 -3.21 7.26
CA ALA A 3 24.90 -4.18 7.40
C ALA A 3 26.28 -3.50 7.54
N MET A 4 26.49 -2.42 6.82
CA MET A 4 27.74 -1.64 6.90
C MET A 4 27.83 -0.88 8.24
N GLN A 5 26.71 -0.34 8.72
CA GLN A 5 26.66 0.35 10.02
C GLN A 5 26.93 -0.63 11.17
N ARG A 6 26.36 -1.83 11.15
CA ARG A 6 26.64 -2.88 12.13
C ARG A 6 28.11 -3.30 12.09
N ALA A 7 28.67 -3.55 10.90
CA ALA A 7 30.06 -3.92 10.76
C ALA A 7 31.02 -2.86 11.32
N VAL A 8 30.73 -1.57 11.10
CA VAL A 8 31.53 -0.47 11.67
C VAL A 8 31.41 -0.44 13.19
N THR A 9 30.21 -0.59 13.74
CA THR A 9 29.96 -0.61 15.19
C THR A 9 30.72 -1.79 15.83
N ASP A 10 30.60 -2.98 15.27
CA ASP A 10 31.29 -4.18 15.77
C ASP A 10 32.81 -4.02 15.71
N LEU A 11 33.33 -3.42 14.65
CA LEU A 11 34.77 -3.13 14.53
C LEU A 11 35.23 -2.15 15.62
N VAL A 12 34.48 -1.09 15.90
CA VAL A 12 34.80 -0.12 16.96
C VAL A 12 34.79 -0.79 18.33
N ILE A 13 33.77 -1.61 18.63
CA ILE A 13 33.67 -2.38 19.87
C ILE A 13 34.88 -3.30 20.04
N LEU A 14 35.26 -4.00 18.98
CA LEU A 14 36.37 -4.90 18.99
C LEU A 14 37.72 -4.15 19.23
N CYS A 15 37.92 -3.03 18.55
CA CYS A 15 39.10 -2.18 18.74
C CYS A 15 39.20 -1.64 20.18
N CYS A 16 38.08 -1.13 20.74
CA CYS A 16 38.03 -0.65 22.11
C CYS A 16 38.29 -1.76 23.14
N SER A 17 37.74 -2.96 22.91
CA SER A 17 37.90 -4.10 23.78
C SER A 17 39.35 -4.59 23.78
N PHE A 18 40.01 -4.69 22.63
CA PHE A 18 41.44 -5.00 22.54
C PHE A 18 42.31 -3.91 23.11
N GLY A 19 41.97 -2.64 22.85
CA GLY A 19 42.70 -1.52 23.45
C GLY A 19 42.67 -1.56 24.97
N MET A 20 41.50 -1.83 25.57
CA MET A 20 41.40 -1.98 27.02
C MET A 20 42.17 -3.18 27.55
N PHE A 21 42.10 -4.30 26.83
CA PHE A 21 42.86 -5.51 27.22
C PHE A 21 44.36 -5.25 27.21
N PHE A 22 44.93 -4.63 26.16
CA PHE A 22 46.33 -4.32 26.09
C PHE A 22 46.79 -3.29 27.12
N LEU A 23 45.97 -2.26 27.37
CA LEU A 23 46.23 -1.28 28.40
C LEU A 23 46.31 -1.94 29.80
N MET A 24 45.31 -2.77 30.11
CA MET A 24 45.28 -3.47 31.41
C MET A 24 46.37 -4.51 31.54
N TYR A 25 46.75 -5.17 30.43
CA TYR A 25 47.88 -6.09 30.39
C TYR A 25 49.23 -5.37 30.67
N HIS A 26 49.43 -4.18 30.11
CA HIS A 26 50.62 -3.35 30.39
C HIS A 26 50.67 -2.95 31.88
N LEU A 27 49.59 -2.50 32.46
CA LEU A 27 49.50 -2.15 33.87
C LEU A 27 49.70 -3.36 34.79
N TYR A 28 49.29 -4.53 34.37
CA TYR A 28 49.52 -5.79 35.07
C TYR A 28 51.04 -6.15 35.07
N GLN A 29 51.70 -5.99 33.96
CA GLN A 29 53.15 -6.21 33.82
C GLN A 29 53.96 -5.24 34.73
N GLU A 30 53.49 -4.03 34.90
CA GLU A 30 54.12 -3.03 35.80
C GLU A 30 53.82 -3.30 37.30
N GLY A 31 52.95 -4.27 37.61
CA GLY A 31 52.57 -4.60 38.97
C GLY A 31 51.54 -3.64 39.58
N ASN A 32 50.96 -2.74 38.78
CA ASN A 32 50.01 -1.73 39.23
C ASN A 32 48.58 -2.31 39.44
N VAL A 33 48.23 -3.44 38.79
CA VAL A 33 46.93 -4.09 38.89
C VAL A 33 47.11 -5.59 39.04
N THR A 34 46.17 -6.25 39.68
CA THR A 34 46.12 -7.73 39.76
C THR A 34 45.45 -8.35 38.56
N PHE A 35 45.65 -9.64 38.32
CA PHE A 35 45.05 -10.36 37.22
C PHE A 35 43.51 -10.29 37.25
N ASP A 36 42.90 -10.38 38.42
CA ASP A 36 41.44 -10.31 38.59
C ASP A 36 40.88 -8.95 38.17
N VAL A 37 41.59 -7.85 38.49
CA VAL A 37 41.22 -6.50 38.07
C VAL A 37 41.35 -6.30 36.58
N MET A 38 42.40 -6.83 35.97
CA MET A 38 42.56 -6.82 34.52
C MET A 38 41.41 -7.56 33.82
N LEU A 39 41.08 -8.75 34.29
CA LEU A 39 40.01 -9.56 33.72
C LEU A 39 38.65 -8.86 33.88
N LEU A 40 38.33 -8.38 35.10
CA LEU A 40 37.10 -7.68 35.42
C LEU A 40 36.90 -6.42 34.56
N ALA A 41 37.95 -5.61 34.41
CA ALA A 41 37.87 -4.37 33.63
C ALA A 41 37.62 -4.67 32.14
N THR A 42 38.27 -5.70 31.59
CA THR A 42 38.06 -6.12 30.20
C THR A 42 36.65 -6.63 29.96
N ILE A 43 36.13 -7.48 30.85
CA ILE A 43 34.76 -8.01 30.74
C ILE A 43 33.73 -6.88 30.93
N ALA A 44 33.95 -5.96 31.88
CA ALA A 44 33.06 -4.82 32.10
C ALA A 44 33.01 -3.90 30.88
N MET A 45 34.16 -3.66 30.23
CA MET A 45 34.22 -2.89 28.98
C MET A 45 33.40 -3.57 27.87
N MET A 46 33.58 -4.87 27.65
CA MET A 46 32.83 -5.61 26.65
C MET A 46 31.31 -5.57 26.93
N GLY A 47 30.90 -5.70 28.20
CA GLY A 47 29.49 -5.66 28.61
C GLY A 47 28.86 -4.27 28.48
N SER A 48 29.62 -3.20 28.55
CA SER A 48 29.11 -1.83 28.49
C SER A 48 28.56 -1.42 27.10
N PHE A 49 28.93 -2.13 26.05
CA PHE A 49 28.45 -1.84 24.69
C PHE A 49 27.05 -2.39 24.38
N GLY A 50 26.53 -3.32 25.19
CA GLY A 50 25.19 -3.86 25.00
C GLY A 50 24.08 -2.80 24.92
N PRO A 51 23.99 -1.87 25.89
CA PRO A 51 23.00 -0.77 25.85
C PRO A 51 23.19 0.16 24.63
N VAL A 52 24.42 0.39 24.17
CA VAL A 52 24.72 1.24 23.00
C VAL A 52 24.21 0.60 21.72
N THR A 53 24.46 -0.70 21.53
CA THR A 53 23.92 -1.43 20.36
C THR A 53 22.40 -1.54 20.39
N ALA A 54 21.79 -1.73 21.57
CA ALA A 54 20.35 -1.71 21.75
C ALA A 54 19.74 -0.34 21.38
N LEU A 55 20.38 0.75 21.78
CA LEU A 55 19.92 2.11 21.44
C LEU A 55 20.02 2.40 19.95
N SER A 56 21.06 1.91 19.28
CA SER A 56 21.21 2.05 17.83
C SER A 56 20.11 1.29 17.05
N SER A 57 19.72 0.12 17.51
CA SER A 57 18.63 -0.65 16.90
C SER A 57 17.24 -0.05 17.14
N LEU A 58 17.07 0.67 18.26
CA LEU A 58 15.81 1.32 18.61
C LEU A 58 15.39 2.37 17.57
N SER A 59 16.34 3.15 17.05
CA SER A 59 16.08 4.16 16.01
C SER A 59 15.48 3.55 14.74
N ASN A 60 16.00 2.41 14.30
CA ASN A 60 15.48 1.71 13.11
C ASN A 60 14.09 1.12 13.36
N ASN A 61 13.88 0.51 14.51
CA ASN A 61 12.57 -0.03 14.91
C ASN A 61 11.53 1.08 15.04
N LEU A 62 11.90 2.24 15.59
CA LEU A 62 11.02 3.39 15.71
C LEU A 62 10.58 3.91 14.34
N ASN A 63 11.50 4.09 13.39
CA ASN A 63 11.17 4.54 12.05
C ASN A 63 10.24 3.56 11.32
N GLN A 64 10.45 2.26 11.47
CA GLN A 64 9.58 1.24 10.89
C GLN A 64 8.18 1.24 11.52
N THR A 65 8.11 1.42 12.84
CA THR A 65 6.84 1.51 13.58
C THR A 65 6.07 2.77 13.19
N LEU A 66 6.75 3.92 13.09
CA LEU A 66 6.14 5.19 12.65
C LEU A 66 5.61 5.09 11.22
N ALA A 67 6.39 4.53 10.28
CA ALA A 67 5.93 4.32 8.90
C ALA A 67 4.73 3.38 8.81
N SER A 68 4.64 2.37 9.68
CA SER A 68 3.48 1.49 9.78
C SER A 68 2.27 2.22 10.38
N GLY A 69 2.50 3.05 11.40
CA GLY A 69 1.47 3.90 12.01
C GLY A 69 0.90 4.93 11.03
N GLU A 70 1.74 5.56 10.23
CA GLU A 70 1.32 6.52 9.20
C GLU A 70 0.40 5.89 8.15
N ARG A 71 0.67 4.65 7.74
CA ARG A 71 -0.22 3.91 6.84
C ARG A 71 -1.60 3.63 7.44
N VAL A 72 -1.66 3.34 8.75
CA VAL A 72 -2.95 3.14 9.44
C VAL A 72 -3.68 4.45 9.59
N LEU A 73 -2.98 5.53 9.93
CA LEU A 73 -3.57 6.86 10.05
C LEU A 73 -4.11 7.35 8.70
N SER A 74 -3.40 7.15 7.60
CA SER A 74 -3.89 7.55 6.28
C SER A 74 -5.19 6.85 5.87
N LEU A 75 -5.40 5.60 6.32
CA LEU A 75 -6.67 4.89 6.11
C LEU A 75 -7.81 5.43 6.99
N LEU A 76 -7.48 5.94 8.18
CA LEU A 76 -8.47 6.52 9.10
C LEU A 76 -8.83 7.98 8.73
N GLU A 77 -7.94 8.66 8.02
CA GLU A 77 -8.15 10.03 7.53
C GLU A 77 -8.97 10.09 6.23
N GLU A 78 -9.21 8.93 5.58
CA GLU A 78 -10.15 8.89 4.47
C GLU A 78 -11.54 9.30 4.95
N GLU A 79 -12.03 10.43 4.43
CA GLU A 79 -13.39 10.88 4.72
C GLU A 79 -14.40 9.86 4.19
N PRO A 80 -15.38 9.45 5.01
CA PRO A 80 -16.42 8.55 4.54
C PRO A 80 -17.20 9.22 3.41
N GLU A 81 -17.33 8.52 2.28
CA GLU A 81 -18.17 8.98 1.18
C GLU A 81 -19.59 9.22 1.68
N GLY A 82 -20.18 10.36 1.29
CA GLY A 82 -21.58 10.69 1.60
C GLY A 82 -22.56 9.64 1.07
N GLU A 83 -23.80 9.71 1.50
CA GLU A 83 -24.89 8.97 0.87
C GLU A 83 -25.59 9.87 -0.16
N ALA A 84 -25.72 9.38 -1.38
CA ALA A 84 -26.52 10.00 -2.43
C ALA A 84 -27.40 8.90 -3.05
N ASP A 85 -28.58 9.25 -3.47
CA ASP A 85 -29.47 8.35 -4.22
C ASP A 85 -29.62 8.89 -5.65
N ILE A 86 -29.21 8.10 -6.64
CA ILE A 86 -29.21 8.49 -8.05
C ILE A 86 -30.09 7.54 -8.84
N SER A 87 -31.10 8.08 -9.50
CA SER A 87 -31.86 7.35 -10.51
C SER A 87 -31.08 7.36 -11.82
N PHE A 88 -30.91 6.19 -12.44
CA PHE A 88 -30.18 6.09 -13.69
C PHE A 88 -31.00 6.62 -14.88
N GLU A 89 -30.56 7.70 -15.50
CA GLU A 89 -31.17 8.31 -16.70
C GLU A 89 -30.29 8.14 -17.96
N GLY A 90 -29.02 7.81 -17.79
CA GLY A 90 -28.06 7.63 -18.84
C GLY A 90 -26.63 7.79 -18.36
N ALA A 91 -25.66 7.65 -19.25
CA ALA A 91 -24.26 7.92 -18.95
C ALA A 91 -23.58 8.58 -20.14
N SER A 92 -22.60 9.44 -19.89
CA SER A 92 -21.76 10.05 -20.92
C SER A 92 -20.27 9.94 -20.59
N VAL A 93 -19.51 9.85 -21.65
CA VAL A 93 -18.04 9.90 -21.63
C VAL A 93 -17.67 11.10 -22.49
N GLU A 94 -17.03 12.12 -21.92
CA GLU A 94 -16.78 13.41 -22.54
C GLU A 94 -15.27 13.70 -22.56
N ASP A 95 -14.69 13.72 -23.75
CA ASP A 95 -13.27 14.01 -24.03
C ASP A 95 -12.28 13.23 -23.15
N VAL A 96 -12.62 11.97 -22.86
CA VAL A 96 -11.85 11.15 -21.93
C VAL A 96 -10.55 10.70 -22.55
N THR A 97 -9.46 11.03 -21.88
CA THR A 97 -8.13 10.48 -22.11
C THR A 97 -7.68 9.72 -20.87
N PHE A 98 -7.19 8.49 -21.06
CA PHE A 98 -6.72 7.64 -19.98
C PHE A 98 -5.45 6.90 -20.35
N ALA A 99 -4.51 6.85 -19.42
CA ALA A 99 -3.26 6.11 -19.52
C ALA A 99 -3.06 5.26 -18.25
N TYR A 100 -2.53 4.05 -18.40
CA TYR A 100 -1.89 3.34 -17.32
C TYR A 100 -0.42 3.77 -17.29
N ASP A 101 0.00 4.41 -16.22
CA ASP A 101 1.32 5.04 -16.10
C ASP A 101 1.62 5.98 -17.31
N GLU A 102 2.51 5.59 -18.21
CA GLU A 102 2.89 6.38 -19.40
C GLU A 102 2.19 5.92 -20.70
N GLU A 103 1.50 4.76 -20.69
CA GLU A 103 0.84 4.20 -21.86
C GLU A 103 -0.59 4.73 -22.03
N VAL A 104 -0.83 5.53 -23.04
CA VAL A 104 -2.16 6.08 -23.38
C VAL A 104 -3.02 4.99 -24.04
N ILE A 105 -4.10 4.61 -23.35
CA ILE A 105 -5.05 3.59 -23.81
C ILE A 105 -6.27 4.19 -24.50
N LEU A 106 -6.80 5.28 -23.94
CA LEU A 106 -7.93 6.02 -24.51
C LEU A 106 -7.50 7.44 -24.78
N LYS A 107 -7.89 7.99 -25.93
CA LYS A 107 -7.60 9.37 -26.31
C LYS A 107 -8.85 10.04 -26.87
N ASP A 108 -9.23 11.14 -26.26
CA ASP A 108 -10.35 12.01 -26.66
C ASP A 108 -11.64 11.18 -26.93
N CYS A 109 -11.93 10.23 -26.06
CA CYS A 109 -13.06 9.31 -26.20
C CYS A 109 -14.38 10.02 -25.83
N ASN A 110 -15.37 9.94 -26.72
CA ASN A 110 -16.69 10.51 -26.54
C ASN A 110 -17.76 9.47 -26.80
N ILE A 111 -18.64 9.21 -25.83
CA ILE A 111 -19.72 8.24 -25.93
C ILE A 111 -20.93 8.77 -25.15
N ASN A 112 -22.11 8.61 -25.75
CA ASN A 112 -23.37 8.92 -25.07
C ASN A 112 -24.23 7.66 -24.97
N MET A 113 -24.65 7.32 -23.77
CA MET A 113 -25.40 6.12 -23.42
C MET A 113 -26.74 6.49 -22.83
N LYS A 114 -27.79 6.34 -23.65
CA LYS A 114 -29.16 6.65 -23.21
C LYS A 114 -29.78 5.50 -22.45
N GLN A 115 -30.62 5.82 -21.47
CA GLN A 115 -31.41 4.86 -20.73
C GLN A 115 -32.22 3.93 -21.65
N GLY A 116 -32.33 2.66 -21.27
CA GLY A 116 -33.12 1.65 -22.00
C GLY A 116 -32.55 1.23 -23.36
N LYS A 117 -31.31 1.60 -23.67
CA LYS A 117 -30.63 1.20 -24.91
C LYS A 117 -29.52 0.19 -24.65
N VAL A 118 -29.33 -0.72 -25.58
CA VAL A 118 -28.18 -1.63 -25.62
C VAL A 118 -27.13 -1.01 -26.52
N ILE A 119 -25.91 -0.87 -26.00
CA ILE A 119 -24.79 -0.25 -26.70
C ILE A 119 -23.70 -1.28 -26.91
N GLY A 120 -23.33 -1.52 -28.16
CA GLY A 120 -22.24 -2.40 -28.54
C GLY A 120 -20.93 -1.62 -28.72
N ILE A 121 -19.87 -2.03 -28.00
CA ILE A 121 -18.53 -1.46 -28.15
C ILE A 121 -17.69 -2.44 -28.96
N CYS A 122 -17.36 -2.06 -30.20
CA CYS A 122 -16.59 -2.89 -31.13
C CYS A 122 -15.21 -2.30 -31.37
N GLY A 123 -14.23 -3.16 -31.63
CA GLY A 123 -12.86 -2.74 -31.93
C GLY A 123 -11.87 -3.90 -31.81
N LYS A 124 -10.64 -3.67 -32.29
CA LYS A 124 -9.54 -4.64 -32.22
C LYS A 124 -9.20 -5.00 -30.76
N SER A 125 -8.56 -6.16 -30.57
CA SER A 125 -8.01 -6.50 -29.25
C SER A 125 -7.01 -5.42 -28.82
N GLY A 126 -7.04 -5.05 -27.54
CA GLY A 126 -6.16 -4.02 -26.99
C GLY A 126 -6.59 -2.56 -27.23
N CYS A 127 -7.69 -2.27 -27.93
CA CYS A 127 -8.11 -0.88 -28.20
C CYS A 127 -8.81 -0.16 -27.01
N GLY A 128 -8.74 -0.68 -25.80
CA GLY A 128 -9.25 -0.02 -24.60
C GLY A 128 -10.71 -0.30 -24.21
N LYS A 129 -11.42 -1.27 -24.87
CA LYS A 129 -12.83 -1.58 -24.52
C LYS A 129 -13.03 -1.94 -23.05
N SER A 130 -12.24 -2.83 -22.52
CA SER A 130 -12.31 -3.23 -21.10
C SER A 130 -11.87 -2.12 -20.17
N THR A 131 -10.94 -1.28 -20.59
CA THR A 131 -10.52 -0.09 -19.85
C THR A 131 -11.66 0.91 -19.74
N LEU A 132 -12.39 1.16 -20.84
CA LEU A 132 -13.55 2.04 -20.82
C LEU A 132 -14.63 1.56 -19.85
N LEU A 133 -14.93 0.25 -19.82
CA LEU A 133 -15.88 -0.32 -18.87
C LEU A 133 -15.41 -0.16 -17.42
N LYS A 134 -14.12 -0.37 -17.17
CA LYS A 134 -13.53 -0.15 -15.85
C LYS A 134 -13.60 1.32 -15.39
N LEU A 135 -13.43 2.26 -16.30
CA LEU A 135 -13.58 3.69 -16.03
C LEU A 135 -15.04 4.07 -15.73
N LEU A 136 -16.00 3.52 -16.47
CA LEU A 136 -17.43 3.69 -16.19
C LEU A 136 -17.80 3.15 -14.81
N MET A 137 -17.16 2.06 -14.37
CA MET A 137 -17.31 1.48 -13.03
C MET A 137 -16.53 2.25 -11.95
N ARG A 138 -15.81 3.31 -12.30
CA ARG A 138 -14.89 4.03 -11.38
C ARG A 138 -13.92 3.10 -10.66
N PHE A 139 -13.34 2.12 -11.37
CA PHE A 139 -12.20 1.36 -10.85
C PHE A 139 -10.90 2.15 -10.97
N TRP A 140 -10.89 3.16 -11.86
CA TRP A 140 -9.81 4.12 -12.10
C TRP A 140 -10.40 5.48 -12.40
N ASP A 141 -9.73 6.53 -12.01
CA ASP A 141 -10.08 7.89 -12.40
C ASP A 141 -9.46 8.26 -13.75
N VAL A 142 -10.16 9.06 -14.55
CA VAL A 142 -9.65 9.54 -15.84
C VAL A 142 -8.57 10.61 -15.64
N ASN A 143 -7.57 10.61 -16.52
CA ASN A 143 -6.51 11.62 -16.50
C ASN A 143 -7.03 12.96 -17.05
N LYS A 144 -7.92 12.93 -18.05
CA LYS A 144 -8.55 14.11 -18.68
C LYS A 144 -9.96 13.77 -19.12
N GLY A 145 -10.84 14.76 -19.15
CA GLY A 145 -12.25 14.62 -19.50
C GLY A 145 -13.10 14.22 -18.32
N ASN A 146 -14.35 13.87 -18.58
CA ASN A 146 -15.32 13.54 -17.56
C ASN A 146 -16.13 12.31 -17.94
N ILE A 147 -16.51 11.52 -16.94
CA ILE A 147 -17.53 10.46 -17.08
C ILE A 147 -18.68 10.86 -16.17
N LYS A 148 -19.89 10.88 -16.72
CA LYS A 148 -21.10 11.25 -16.00
C LYS A 148 -22.10 10.11 -16.01
N ILE A 149 -22.84 9.99 -14.93
CA ILE A 149 -24.01 9.12 -14.78
C ILE A 149 -25.14 9.99 -14.29
N SER A 150 -26.25 10.04 -15.06
CA SER A 150 -27.40 10.88 -14.75
C SER A 150 -27.01 12.37 -14.56
N GLU A 151 -26.12 12.89 -15.43
CA GLU A 151 -25.57 14.25 -15.42
C GLU A 151 -24.57 14.54 -14.27
N GLU A 152 -24.38 13.63 -13.31
CA GLU A 152 -23.41 13.79 -12.24
C GLU A 152 -22.06 13.17 -12.59
N ASN A 153 -20.98 13.81 -12.21
CA ASN A 153 -19.64 13.27 -12.44
C ASN A 153 -19.43 12.03 -11.56
N VAL A 154 -18.97 10.93 -12.17
CA VAL A 154 -18.70 9.65 -11.48
C VAL A 154 -17.76 9.82 -10.28
N LYS A 155 -16.86 10.82 -10.31
CA LYS A 155 -15.96 11.11 -9.18
C LYS A 155 -16.68 11.65 -7.95
N GLU A 156 -17.81 12.31 -8.13
CA GLU A 156 -18.59 12.95 -7.07
C GLU A 156 -19.65 12.00 -6.49
N ILE A 157 -19.96 10.92 -7.22
CA ILE A 157 -20.95 9.93 -6.79
C ILE A 157 -20.31 8.97 -5.78
N PRO A 158 -20.93 8.76 -4.60
CA PRO A 158 -20.44 7.78 -3.63
C PRO A 158 -20.36 6.37 -4.22
N THR A 159 -19.30 5.66 -3.88
CA THR A 159 -19.04 4.30 -4.41
C THR A 159 -20.21 3.34 -4.12
N LYS A 160 -20.82 3.44 -2.95
CA LYS A 160 -22.01 2.65 -2.57
C LYS A 160 -23.17 2.86 -3.56
N THR A 161 -23.44 4.12 -3.91
CA THR A 161 -24.48 4.50 -4.88
C THR A 161 -24.15 3.99 -6.27
N LEU A 162 -22.91 4.13 -6.73
CA LEU A 162 -22.47 3.57 -8.01
C LEU A 162 -22.68 2.05 -8.07
N ARG A 163 -22.31 1.32 -7.03
CA ARG A 163 -22.47 -0.15 -6.97
C ARG A 163 -23.94 -0.58 -6.93
N ASN A 164 -24.84 0.25 -6.40
CA ASN A 164 -26.28 0.02 -6.43
C ASN A 164 -26.89 0.29 -7.82
N THR A 165 -26.29 1.22 -8.57
CA THR A 165 -26.80 1.66 -9.90
C THR A 165 -26.18 0.84 -11.04
N GLN A 166 -24.97 0.32 -10.86
CA GLN A 166 -24.21 -0.37 -11.89
C GLN A 166 -23.93 -1.83 -11.53
N SER A 167 -23.87 -2.68 -12.56
CA SER A 167 -23.41 -4.06 -12.46
C SER A 167 -22.38 -4.35 -13.53
N TYR A 168 -21.33 -5.08 -13.20
CA TYR A 168 -20.25 -5.43 -14.09
C TYR A 168 -20.08 -6.95 -14.17
N VAL A 169 -20.18 -7.49 -15.37
CA VAL A 169 -19.94 -8.91 -15.64
C VAL A 169 -18.61 -9.04 -16.38
N THR A 170 -17.67 -9.76 -15.79
CA THR A 170 -16.36 -10.02 -16.38
C THR A 170 -16.40 -11.17 -17.38
N GLN A 171 -15.40 -11.25 -18.25
CA GLN A 171 -15.25 -12.37 -19.20
C GLN A 171 -14.92 -13.67 -18.47
N GLU A 172 -14.10 -13.59 -17.41
CA GLU A 172 -13.75 -14.69 -16.53
C GLU A 172 -14.54 -14.55 -15.23
N THR A 173 -15.30 -15.58 -14.88
CA THR A 173 -16.11 -15.62 -13.65
C THR A 173 -15.52 -16.66 -12.73
N GLU A 174 -15.04 -16.24 -11.56
CA GLU A 174 -14.61 -17.12 -10.50
C GLU A 174 -15.78 -17.40 -9.54
N LEU A 175 -15.98 -18.66 -9.21
CA LEU A 175 -17.00 -19.10 -8.26
C LEU A 175 -16.34 -19.61 -6.99
N PHE A 176 -16.94 -19.28 -5.86
CA PHE A 176 -16.55 -19.88 -4.59
C PHE A 176 -16.93 -21.37 -4.57
N HIS A 177 -16.17 -22.16 -3.85
CA HIS A 177 -16.44 -23.58 -3.64
C HIS A 177 -17.68 -23.80 -2.75
N ASP A 178 -18.86 -23.47 -3.32
CA ASP A 178 -20.16 -23.53 -2.67
C ASP A 178 -21.24 -23.79 -3.72
N SER A 179 -22.51 -23.92 -3.29
CA SER A 179 -23.63 -24.10 -4.20
C SER A 179 -23.81 -22.89 -5.13
N ILE A 180 -24.41 -23.10 -6.29
CA ILE A 180 -24.78 -22.01 -7.22
C ILE A 180 -25.66 -20.98 -6.53
N ALA A 181 -26.63 -21.45 -5.72
CA ALA A 181 -27.51 -20.57 -4.98
C ALA A 181 -26.76 -19.65 -4.02
N ASN A 182 -25.78 -20.15 -3.30
CA ASN A 182 -24.96 -19.36 -2.39
C ASN A 182 -24.06 -18.39 -3.14
N ASN A 183 -23.46 -18.81 -4.26
CA ASN A 183 -22.69 -17.91 -5.12
C ASN A 183 -23.51 -16.73 -5.65
N ILE A 184 -24.78 -16.96 -6.01
CA ILE A 184 -25.69 -15.89 -6.43
C ILE A 184 -26.07 -15.00 -5.24
N ALA A 185 -26.31 -15.58 -4.06
CA ALA A 185 -26.72 -14.86 -2.86
C ALA A 185 -25.63 -13.91 -2.30
N ILE A 186 -24.37 -14.11 -2.65
CA ILE A 186 -23.26 -13.20 -2.27
C ILE A 186 -23.54 -11.76 -2.74
N GLY A 187 -24.10 -11.60 -3.94
CA GLY A 187 -24.43 -10.28 -4.49
C GLY A 187 -25.54 -9.54 -3.73
N LYS A 188 -26.39 -10.25 -2.99
CA LYS A 188 -27.44 -9.65 -2.15
C LYS A 188 -27.72 -10.57 -0.94
N PRO A 189 -26.98 -10.40 0.15
CA PRO A 189 -27.22 -11.14 1.38
C PRO A 189 -28.66 -10.95 1.87
N GLY A 190 -29.35 -12.05 2.19
CA GLY A 190 -30.74 -12.03 2.64
C GLY A 190 -31.80 -11.95 1.53
N ALA A 191 -31.44 -12.07 0.27
CA ALA A 191 -32.41 -12.23 -0.81
C ALA A 191 -33.20 -13.53 -0.63
N ALA A 192 -34.50 -13.44 -0.72
CA ALA A 192 -35.37 -14.62 -0.72
C ALA A 192 -35.08 -15.50 -1.94
N ARG A 193 -35.11 -16.84 -1.75
CA ARG A 193 -34.97 -17.83 -2.80
C ARG A 193 -36.19 -17.85 -3.72
#